data_80a2b3b9e4370615d4bd7b563d8d9b66
#
_entry.id   80a2b3b9e4370615d4bd7b563d8d9b66
#
_cell.length_a   1.000
_cell.length_b   1.000
_cell.length_c   1.000
_cell.angle_alpha   90.00
_cell.angle_beta   90.00
_cell.angle_gamma   90.00
#
_symmetry.space_group_name_H-M   'P 1'
#
loop_
_entity.id
_entity.type
_entity.pdbx_description
1 polymer ?
#
loop_
_entity_poly.entity_id
_entity_poly.type
_entity_poly.pdbx_seq_one_letter_code
_entity_poly.pdbx_strand_id
1 'polypeptide(L)'
;MGRDSVVRVGVLFWLAAVYMALWGDLSVGNLVGGLVVGALIMVALPLPRIPVSGRLDLLAMAEAAVVSAYYALESSLQIAWFAIRPAPPPVSGVLRVGLSTKSDLVLVLTTDLLNLIPGTMVLEIDRSRCLVYVHVLDVGSDAAVARFYHQTRRLERLLISAFERPFPKSDRR
;
A
#
# COMPACT_ATOMS: atom_id res chain seq x y z
N MET A 1 5.55 -30.13 -8.32
CA MET A 1 6.25 -28.85 -8.19
C MET A 1 5.78 -28.20 -6.89
N GLY A 2 6.69 -27.96 -5.94
CA GLY A 2 6.32 -27.36 -4.67
C GLY A 2 5.88 -25.91 -4.86
N ARG A 3 4.99 -25.45 -4.01
CA ARG A 3 4.48 -24.05 -3.99
C ARG A 3 5.60 -23.00 -4.07
N ASP A 4 6.74 -23.31 -3.44
CA ASP A 4 7.93 -22.45 -3.44
C ASP A 4 8.59 -22.32 -4.83
N SER A 5 8.54 -23.37 -5.64
CA SER A 5 9.10 -23.34 -7.01
C SER A 5 8.24 -22.50 -7.94
N VAL A 6 6.92 -22.59 -7.81
CA VAL A 6 5.97 -21.78 -8.62
C VAL A 6 6.14 -20.29 -8.29
N VAL A 7 6.27 -19.95 -7.01
CA VAL A 7 6.50 -18.55 -6.57
C VAL A 7 7.82 -18.02 -7.11
N ARG A 8 8.91 -18.80 -7.01
CA ARG A 8 10.23 -18.39 -7.53
C ARG A 8 10.20 -18.14 -9.03
N VAL A 9 9.57 -19.03 -9.78
CA VAL A 9 9.41 -18.88 -11.24
C VAL A 9 8.58 -17.64 -11.55
N GLY A 10 7.47 -17.41 -10.83
CA GLY A 10 6.64 -16.22 -11.00
C GLY A 10 7.42 -14.92 -10.73
N VAL A 11 8.22 -14.88 -9.66
CA VAL A 11 9.07 -13.72 -9.33
C VAL A 11 10.12 -13.49 -10.42
N LEU A 12 10.75 -14.55 -10.95
CA LEU A 12 11.72 -14.43 -12.03
C LEU A 12 11.10 -13.80 -13.29
N PHE A 13 9.94 -14.29 -13.71
CA PHE A 13 9.23 -13.71 -14.86
C PHE A 13 8.77 -12.28 -14.60
N TRP A 14 8.33 -11.98 -13.38
CA TRP A 14 7.98 -10.61 -13.00
C TRP A 14 9.18 -9.67 -13.10
N LEU A 15 10.34 -10.06 -12.58
CA LEU A 15 11.57 -9.27 -12.66
C LEU A 15 12.01 -9.07 -14.12
N ALA A 16 11.88 -10.11 -14.96
CA ALA A 16 12.18 -9.98 -16.39
C ALA A 16 11.20 -9.03 -17.09
N ALA A 17 9.90 -9.07 -16.73
CA ALA A 17 8.90 -8.14 -17.29
C ALA A 17 9.19 -6.70 -16.87
N VAL A 18 9.56 -6.46 -15.62
CA VAL A 18 9.98 -5.13 -15.13
C VAL A 18 11.23 -4.64 -15.87
N TYR A 19 12.22 -5.53 -16.08
CA TYR A 19 13.41 -5.19 -16.85
C TYR A 19 13.07 -4.74 -18.27
N MET A 20 12.22 -5.51 -18.98
CA MET A 20 11.76 -5.16 -20.33
C MET A 20 11.00 -3.83 -20.36
N ALA A 21 10.14 -3.59 -19.35
CA ALA A 21 9.39 -2.34 -19.24
C ALA A 21 10.31 -1.11 -19.02
N LEU A 22 11.39 -1.28 -18.26
CA LEU A 22 12.39 -0.24 -18.02
C LEU A 22 13.16 0.16 -19.29
N TRP A 23 13.46 -0.82 -20.16
CA TRP A 23 14.14 -0.56 -21.42
C TRP A 23 13.19 -0.09 -22.54
N GLY A 24 11.87 -0.28 -22.36
CA GLY A 24 10.87 0.11 -23.35
C GLY A 24 10.90 -0.70 -24.65
N ASP A 25 11.63 -1.83 -24.67
CA ASP A 25 11.80 -2.68 -25.85
C ASP A 25 11.54 -4.15 -25.49
N LEU A 26 10.60 -4.76 -26.24
CA LEU A 26 10.14 -6.15 -26.07
C LEU A 26 10.95 -7.12 -26.96
N SER A 27 12.27 -6.98 -27.00
CA SER A 27 13.15 -7.86 -27.76
C SER A 27 13.49 -9.14 -27.00
N VAL A 28 13.84 -10.19 -27.74
CA VAL A 28 14.33 -11.45 -27.15
C VAL A 28 15.61 -11.22 -26.35
N GLY A 29 16.49 -10.30 -26.77
CA GLY A 29 17.68 -9.92 -26.05
C GLY A 29 17.37 -9.35 -24.67
N ASN A 30 16.40 -8.45 -24.58
CA ASN A 30 15.96 -7.88 -23.31
C ASN A 30 15.23 -8.88 -22.40
N LEU A 31 14.51 -9.84 -22.98
CA LEU A 31 13.92 -10.95 -22.22
C LEU A 31 15.01 -11.81 -21.56
N VAL A 32 16.01 -12.23 -22.36
CA VAL A 32 17.13 -13.03 -21.84
C VAL A 32 17.95 -12.24 -20.81
N GLY A 33 18.25 -10.97 -21.09
CA GLY A 33 18.92 -10.08 -20.14
C GLY A 33 18.12 -9.96 -18.83
N GLY A 34 16.82 -9.74 -18.90
CA GLY A 34 15.93 -9.66 -17.76
C GLY A 34 15.86 -10.95 -16.93
N LEU A 35 15.87 -12.11 -17.59
CA LEU A 35 15.93 -13.42 -16.90
C LEU A 35 17.26 -13.62 -16.19
N VAL A 36 18.40 -13.25 -16.82
CA VAL A 36 19.71 -13.35 -16.21
C VAL A 36 19.86 -12.41 -15.02
N VAL A 37 19.48 -11.15 -15.17
CA VAL A 37 19.50 -10.16 -14.08
C VAL A 37 18.56 -10.55 -12.96
N GLY A 38 17.36 -11.00 -13.29
CA GLY A 38 16.38 -11.49 -12.31
C GLY A 38 16.89 -12.70 -11.51
N ALA A 39 17.50 -13.66 -12.18
CA ALA A 39 18.12 -14.81 -11.53
C ALA A 39 19.29 -14.37 -10.61
N LEU A 40 20.12 -13.46 -11.06
CA LEU A 40 21.23 -12.92 -10.27
C LEU A 40 20.70 -12.21 -8.99
N ILE A 41 19.67 -11.39 -9.12
CA ILE A 41 19.02 -10.72 -7.99
C ILE A 41 18.48 -11.75 -6.99
N MET A 42 17.79 -12.79 -7.46
CA MET A 42 17.21 -13.82 -6.59
C MET A 42 18.26 -14.64 -5.83
N VAL A 43 19.46 -14.78 -6.39
CA VAL A 43 20.58 -15.49 -5.74
C VAL A 43 21.34 -14.57 -4.79
N ALA A 44 21.62 -13.34 -5.22
CA ALA A 44 22.42 -12.39 -4.44
C ALA A 44 21.63 -11.74 -3.28
N LEU A 45 20.31 -11.58 -3.43
CA LEU A 45 19.42 -10.92 -2.48
C LEU A 45 18.29 -11.89 -2.08
N PRO A 46 18.53 -12.87 -1.20
CA PRO A 46 17.48 -13.76 -0.75
C PRO A 46 16.43 -12.97 0.00
N LEU A 47 15.24 -12.84 -0.60
CA LEU A 47 14.12 -12.14 0.02
C LEU A 47 13.66 -12.89 1.28
N PRO A 48 13.48 -12.19 2.41
CA PRO A 48 12.92 -12.79 3.62
C PRO A 48 11.51 -13.29 3.30
N ARG A 49 11.18 -14.49 3.78
CA ARG A 49 9.83 -15.04 3.64
C ARG A 49 8.90 -14.27 4.56
N ILE A 50 8.06 -13.41 3.99
CA ILE A 50 6.99 -12.77 4.76
C ILE A 50 5.86 -13.80 4.87
N PRO A 51 5.54 -14.28 6.07
CA PRO A 51 4.44 -15.23 6.25
C PRO A 51 3.12 -14.49 6.00
N VAL A 52 2.57 -14.62 4.79
CA VAL A 52 1.20 -14.18 4.51
C VAL A 52 0.26 -15.19 5.15
N SER A 53 -0.24 -14.87 6.33
CA SER A 53 -1.06 -15.78 7.15
C SER A 53 -2.52 -15.85 6.67
N GLY A 54 -2.92 -15.08 5.65
CA GLY A 54 -4.28 -14.95 5.15
C GLY A 54 -4.54 -15.72 3.85
N ARG A 55 -5.82 -15.83 3.48
CA ARG A 55 -6.26 -16.14 2.12
C ARG A 55 -6.31 -14.82 1.37
N LEU A 56 -5.71 -14.78 0.18
CA LEU A 56 -5.83 -13.64 -0.72
C LEU A 56 -7.28 -13.55 -1.20
N ASP A 57 -7.99 -12.49 -0.81
CA ASP A 57 -9.30 -12.17 -1.35
C ASP A 57 -9.12 -11.12 -2.46
N LEU A 58 -9.19 -11.62 -3.71
CA LEU A 58 -9.00 -10.78 -4.89
C LEU A 58 -10.10 -9.71 -5.02
N LEU A 59 -11.31 -9.98 -4.54
CA LEU A 59 -12.40 -9.02 -4.58
C LEU A 59 -12.14 -7.86 -3.62
N ALA A 60 -11.72 -8.16 -2.38
CA ALA A 60 -11.34 -7.15 -1.40
C ALA A 60 -10.11 -6.34 -1.86
N MET A 61 -9.15 -6.98 -2.53
CA MET A 61 -8.01 -6.29 -3.14
C MET A 61 -8.45 -5.33 -4.26
N ALA A 62 -9.34 -5.77 -5.14
CA ALA A 62 -9.88 -4.93 -6.21
C ALA A 62 -10.67 -3.74 -5.62
N GLU A 63 -11.48 -3.97 -4.59
CA GLU A 63 -12.19 -2.90 -3.88
C GLU A 63 -11.20 -1.92 -3.24
N ALA A 64 -10.15 -2.40 -2.57
CA ALA A 64 -9.11 -1.54 -1.98
C ALA A 64 -8.42 -0.69 -3.06
N ALA A 65 -8.10 -1.26 -4.21
CA ALA A 65 -7.48 -0.53 -5.33
C ALA A 65 -8.43 0.56 -5.88
N VAL A 66 -9.70 0.24 -6.12
CA VAL A 66 -10.69 1.20 -6.62
C VAL A 66 -10.93 2.32 -5.62
N VAL A 67 -11.08 2.00 -4.34
CA VAL A 67 -11.28 3.00 -3.27
C VAL A 67 -10.04 3.89 -3.12
N SER A 68 -8.83 3.33 -3.22
CA SER A 68 -7.59 4.11 -3.17
C SER A 68 -7.47 5.06 -4.36
N ALA A 69 -7.79 4.59 -5.57
CA ALA A 69 -7.80 5.41 -6.77
C ALA A 69 -8.84 6.56 -6.67
N TYR A 70 -10.01 6.27 -6.12
CA TYR A 70 -11.03 7.29 -5.85
C TYR A 70 -10.51 8.36 -4.88
N TYR A 71 -9.92 7.96 -3.75
CA TYR A 71 -9.37 8.92 -2.78
C TYR A 71 -8.19 9.71 -3.35
N ALA A 72 -7.33 9.07 -4.15
CA ALA A 72 -6.24 9.78 -4.82
C ALA A 72 -6.77 10.84 -5.80
N LEU A 73 -7.81 10.52 -6.57
CA LEU A 73 -8.44 11.47 -7.48
C LEU A 73 -9.13 12.62 -6.73
N GLU A 74 -9.93 12.30 -5.70
CA GLU A 74 -10.60 13.29 -4.84
C GLU A 74 -9.58 14.25 -4.24
N SER A 75 -8.49 13.72 -3.66
CA SER A 75 -7.43 14.54 -3.04
C SER A 75 -6.65 15.36 -4.09
N SER A 76 -6.39 14.80 -5.27
CA SER A 76 -5.75 15.54 -6.36
C SER A 76 -6.57 16.77 -6.78
N LEU A 77 -7.89 16.60 -6.93
CA LEU A 77 -8.80 17.70 -7.25
C LEU A 77 -8.87 18.74 -6.12
N GLN A 78 -8.86 18.29 -4.86
CA GLN A 78 -8.83 19.18 -3.71
C GLN A 78 -7.54 20.01 -3.66
N ILE A 79 -6.38 19.39 -3.91
CA ILE A 79 -5.08 20.09 -3.94
C ILE A 79 -5.02 21.05 -5.12
N ALA A 80 -5.50 20.64 -6.30
CA ALA A 80 -5.61 21.53 -7.46
C ALA A 80 -6.47 22.76 -7.13
N TRP A 81 -7.58 22.56 -6.42
CA TRP A 81 -8.42 23.67 -5.95
C TRP A 81 -7.69 24.59 -4.97
N PHE A 82 -6.91 24.02 -4.04
CA PHE A 82 -6.09 24.81 -3.11
C PHE A 82 -5.04 25.65 -3.83
N ALA A 83 -4.50 25.15 -4.93
CA ALA A 83 -3.48 25.85 -5.70
C ALA A 83 -4.03 27.04 -6.51
N ILE A 84 -5.27 26.99 -6.98
CA ILE A 84 -5.86 28.03 -7.84
C ILE A 84 -6.76 29.01 -7.09
N ARG A 85 -7.29 28.67 -5.92
CA ARG A 85 -8.18 29.55 -5.16
C ARG A 85 -7.40 30.74 -4.60
N PRO A 86 -7.96 31.97 -4.62
CA PRO A 86 -7.36 33.15 -4.00
C PRO A 86 -7.62 33.16 -2.48
N ALA A 87 -7.04 32.20 -1.74
CA ALA A 87 -7.21 32.06 -0.30
C ALA A 87 -5.88 31.60 0.32
N PRO A 88 -5.67 31.82 1.63
CA PRO A 88 -4.48 31.32 2.32
C PRO A 88 -4.32 29.79 2.13
N PRO A 89 -3.08 29.28 2.17
CA PRO A 89 -2.83 27.85 2.11
C PRO A 89 -3.55 27.12 3.27
N PRO A 90 -3.92 25.85 3.08
CA PRO A 90 -4.55 25.07 4.13
C PRO A 90 -3.60 24.91 5.33
N VAL A 91 -4.18 24.77 6.54
CA VAL A 91 -3.41 24.50 7.75
C VAL A 91 -3.02 23.03 7.74
N SER A 92 -1.72 22.77 7.70
CA SER A 92 -1.19 21.40 7.75
C SER A 92 -0.83 20.99 9.18
N GLY A 93 -0.79 19.68 9.44
CA GLY A 93 -0.46 19.14 10.73
C GLY A 93 -0.07 17.68 10.70
N VAL A 94 0.35 17.16 11.84
CA VAL A 94 0.69 15.74 12.01
C VAL A 94 -0.40 15.07 12.83
N LEU A 95 -1.01 14.04 12.27
CA LEU A 95 -2.03 13.24 12.93
C LEU A 95 -1.46 11.88 13.32
N ARG A 96 -1.82 11.41 14.52
CA ARG A 96 -1.46 10.10 15.02
C ARG A 96 -2.60 9.13 14.77
N VAL A 97 -2.33 8.06 14.05
CA VAL A 97 -3.30 7.01 13.72
C VAL A 97 -2.89 5.70 14.37
N GLY A 98 -3.75 5.14 15.20
CA GLY A 98 -3.59 3.76 15.69
C GLY A 98 -4.23 2.80 14.70
N LEU A 99 -3.49 1.81 14.20
CA LEU A 99 -4.00 0.76 13.33
C LEU A 99 -4.39 -0.47 14.15
N SER A 100 -5.42 -1.18 13.67
CA SER A 100 -5.95 -2.39 14.34
C SER A 100 -5.35 -3.67 13.78
N THR A 101 -4.59 -3.57 12.68
CA THR A 101 -3.91 -4.70 12.04
C THR A 101 -2.87 -5.32 12.96
N LYS A 102 -2.70 -6.65 12.84
CA LYS A 102 -1.61 -7.40 13.49
C LYS A 102 -0.60 -7.93 12.49
N SER A 103 -0.82 -7.67 11.21
CA SER A 103 0.04 -8.10 10.11
C SER A 103 0.96 -6.97 9.69
N ASP A 104 2.27 -7.23 9.70
CA ASP A 104 3.26 -6.28 9.16
C ASP A 104 3.00 -5.95 7.69
N LEU A 105 2.51 -6.93 6.92
CA LEU A 105 2.14 -6.72 5.52
C LEU A 105 1.01 -5.69 5.39
N VAL A 106 -0.07 -5.84 6.18
CA VAL A 106 -1.19 -4.90 6.13
C VAL A 106 -0.78 -3.53 6.65
N LEU A 107 0.08 -3.47 7.66
CA LEU A 107 0.66 -2.21 8.16
C LEU A 107 1.40 -1.47 7.03
N VAL A 108 2.31 -2.16 6.34
CA VAL A 108 3.08 -1.58 5.23
C VAL A 108 2.17 -1.17 4.09
N LEU A 109 1.25 -2.04 3.64
CA LEU A 109 0.33 -1.70 2.56
C LEU A 109 -0.59 -0.52 2.91
N THR A 110 -1.04 -0.41 4.17
CA THR A 110 -1.85 0.74 4.61
C THR A 110 -1.04 2.03 4.54
N THR A 111 0.22 2.01 4.98
CA THR A 111 1.10 3.18 4.91
C THR A 111 1.46 3.57 3.48
N ASP A 112 1.66 2.58 2.60
CA ASP A 112 1.90 2.82 1.17
C ASP A 112 0.69 3.46 0.50
N LEU A 113 -0.53 2.97 0.80
CA LEU A 113 -1.75 3.59 0.28
C LEU A 113 -1.97 5.01 0.82
N LEU A 114 -1.61 5.29 2.08
CA LEU A 114 -1.65 6.65 2.61
C LEU A 114 -0.65 7.57 1.89
N ASN A 115 0.55 7.09 1.55
CA ASN A 115 1.53 7.85 0.77
C ASN A 115 1.11 8.03 -0.71
N LEU A 116 0.28 7.13 -1.23
CA LEU A 116 -0.25 7.24 -2.60
C LEU A 116 -1.30 8.36 -2.73
N ILE A 117 -2.02 8.69 -1.65
CA ILE A 117 -3.04 9.74 -1.64
C ILE A 117 -2.35 11.10 -1.53
N PRO A 118 -2.49 12.02 -2.53
CA PRO A 118 -1.89 13.34 -2.46
C PRO A 118 -2.33 14.13 -1.23
N GLY A 119 -1.38 14.85 -0.61
CA GLY A 119 -1.65 15.63 0.61
C GLY A 119 -1.51 14.86 1.90
N THR A 120 -1.09 13.59 1.84
CA THR A 120 -0.70 12.81 3.02
C THR A 120 0.72 12.26 2.87
N MET A 121 1.46 12.21 3.97
CA MET A 121 2.82 11.66 4.02
C MET A 121 3.05 10.97 5.36
N VAL A 122 3.38 9.71 5.32
CA VAL A 122 3.75 8.95 6.52
C VAL A 122 5.15 9.36 6.95
N LEU A 123 5.28 9.84 8.18
CA LEU A 123 6.55 10.32 8.75
C LEU A 123 7.25 9.23 9.57
N GLU A 124 6.47 8.47 10.35
CA GLU A 124 7.00 7.48 11.26
C GLU A 124 6.00 6.33 11.47
N ILE A 125 6.52 5.13 11.65
CA ILE A 125 5.77 3.91 11.94
C ILE A 125 6.31 3.29 13.22
N ASP A 126 5.52 3.33 14.30
CA ASP A 126 5.80 2.56 15.52
C ASP A 126 5.11 1.19 15.40
N ARG A 127 5.90 0.19 14.97
CA ARG A 127 5.41 -1.18 14.80
C ARG A 127 4.97 -1.81 16.12
N SER A 128 5.64 -1.45 17.21
CA SER A 128 5.39 -2.04 18.53
C SER A 128 4.02 -1.67 19.09
N ARG A 129 3.55 -0.48 18.75
CA ARG A 129 2.27 0.08 19.18
C ARG A 129 1.22 0.13 18.08
N CYS A 130 1.57 -0.30 16.86
CA CYS A 130 0.74 -0.16 15.66
C CYS A 130 0.25 1.29 15.46
N LEU A 131 1.16 2.26 15.67
CA LEU A 131 0.89 3.68 15.50
C LEU A 131 1.62 4.21 14.26
N VAL A 132 0.94 5.10 13.54
CA VAL A 132 1.49 5.78 12.37
C VAL A 132 1.32 7.28 12.56
N TYR A 133 2.40 8.04 12.34
CA TYR A 133 2.37 9.49 12.32
C TYR A 133 2.33 9.96 10.88
N VAL A 134 1.27 10.69 10.53
CA VAL A 134 1.00 11.11 9.15
C VAL A 134 0.91 12.63 9.10
N HIS A 135 1.74 13.24 8.26
CA HIS A 135 1.57 14.63 7.88
C HIS A 135 0.39 14.74 6.92
N VAL A 136 -0.56 15.63 7.23
CA VAL A 136 -1.76 15.88 6.44
C VAL A 136 -1.80 17.35 6.07
N LEU A 137 -2.00 17.63 4.78
CA LEU A 137 -1.96 18.98 4.21
C LEU A 137 -3.11 19.86 4.71
N ASP A 138 -4.28 19.27 4.99
CA ASP A 138 -5.45 20.01 5.47
C ASP A 138 -5.98 19.40 6.77
N VAL A 139 -5.69 20.07 7.89
CA VAL A 139 -6.24 19.80 9.22
C VAL A 139 -6.97 21.03 9.79
N GLY A 140 -7.30 21.99 8.93
CA GLY A 140 -7.87 23.27 9.34
C GLY A 140 -9.32 23.20 9.84
N SER A 141 -9.97 22.03 9.77
CA SER A 141 -11.31 21.81 10.31
C SER A 141 -11.49 20.42 10.88
N ASP A 142 -12.38 20.29 11.87
CA ASP A 142 -12.73 18.98 12.44
C ASP A 142 -13.28 18.02 11.38
N ALA A 143 -13.98 18.55 10.37
CA ALA A 143 -14.51 17.77 9.26
C ALA A 143 -13.39 17.19 8.38
N ALA A 144 -12.33 17.94 8.11
CA ALA A 144 -11.16 17.48 7.34
C ALA A 144 -10.42 16.37 8.10
N VAL A 145 -10.20 16.57 9.40
CA VAL A 145 -9.58 15.58 10.28
C VAL A 145 -10.42 14.30 10.37
N ALA A 146 -11.74 14.42 10.56
CA ALA A 146 -12.63 13.28 10.62
C ALA A 146 -12.66 12.50 9.28
N ARG A 147 -12.63 13.19 8.14
CA ARG A 147 -12.55 12.59 6.80
C ARG A 147 -11.28 11.75 6.67
N PHE A 148 -10.13 12.30 7.04
CA PHE A 148 -8.85 11.59 7.01
C PHE A 148 -8.90 10.30 7.83
N TYR A 149 -9.38 10.34 9.08
CA TYR A 149 -9.51 9.15 9.90
C TYR A 149 -10.49 8.13 9.30
N HIS A 150 -11.61 8.58 8.74
CA HIS A 150 -12.59 7.70 8.09
C HIS A 150 -11.99 6.99 6.86
N GLN A 151 -11.29 7.72 5.99
CA GLN A 151 -10.62 7.17 4.81
C GLN A 151 -9.56 6.14 5.21
N THR A 152 -8.69 6.49 6.17
CA THR A 152 -7.65 5.59 6.69
C THR A 152 -8.26 4.30 7.25
N ARG A 153 -9.31 4.40 8.08
CA ARG A 153 -10.00 3.23 8.65
C ARG A 153 -10.67 2.36 7.58
N ARG A 154 -11.18 2.97 6.52
CA ARG A 154 -11.78 2.21 5.43
C ARG A 154 -10.73 1.41 4.66
N LEU A 155 -9.60 2.03 4.30
CA LEU A 155 -8.48 1.37 3.62
C LEU A 155 -7.91 0.23 4.46
N GLU A 156 -7.66 0.49 5.74
CA GLU A 156 -7.19 -0.54 6.68
C GLU A 156 -8.13 -1.76 6.71
N ARG A 157 -9.43 -1.55 6.86
CA ARG A 157 -10.42 -2.65 6.90
C ARG A 157 -10.43 -3.48 5.62
N LEU A 158 -10.31 -2.83 4.45
CA LEU A 158 -10.25 -3.52 3.16
C LEU A 158 -8.99 -4.37 3.06
N LEU A 159 -7.84 -3.85 3.49
CA LEU A 159 -6.58 -4.60 3.50
C LEU A 159 -6.60 -5.75 4.51
N ILE A 160 -7.18 -5.56 5.71
CA ILE A 160 -7.39 -6.64 6.67
C ILE A 160 -8.25 -7.74 6.05
N SER A 161 -9.35 -7.40 5.39
CA SER A 161 -10.22 -8.39 4.74
C SER A 161 -9.52 -9.11 3.58
N ALA A 162 -8.62 -8.43 2.87
CA ALA A 162 -7.90 -8.98 1.72
C ALA A 162 -6.74 -9.92 2.12
N PHE A 163 -6.07 -9.64 3.23
CA PHE A 163 -4.79 -10.29 3.58
C PHE A 163 -4.77 -10.98 4.95
N GLU A 164 -5.65 -10.61 5.89
CA GLU A 164 -5.73 -11.25 7.20
C GLU A 164 -6.84 -12.30 7.23
N ARG A 165 -6.63 -13.39 7.99
CA ARG A 165 -7.71 -14.33 8.26
C ARG A 165 -8.75 -13.66 9.14
N PRO A 166 -10.07 -13.84 8.88
CA PRO A 166 -11.07 -13.43 9.84
C PRO A 166 -10.75 -14.10 11.19
N PHE A 167 -10.68 -13.30 12.26
CA PHE A 167 -10.58 -13.85 13.61
C PHE A 167 -11.71 -14.85 13.81
N PRO A 168 -11.42 -16.08 14.32
CA PRO A 168 -12.50 -16.91 14.82
C PRO A 168 -13.20 -16.07 15.88
N LYS A 169 -14.51 -15.84 15.69
CA LYS A 169 -15.35 -15.23 16.72
C LYS A 169 -15.06 -16.01 17.99
N SER A 170 -14.41 -15.39 18.97
CA SER A 170 -14.27 -15.97 20.28
C SER A 170 -15.69 -16.22 20.77
N ASP A 171 -16.01 -17.48 20.93
CA ASP A 171 -17.23 -17.95 21.55
C ASP A 171 -17.33 -17.25 22.91
N ARG A 172 -18.18 -16.23 23.00
CA ARG A 172 -18.51 -15.60 24.29
C ARG A 172 -19.39 -16.58 25.00
N ARG A 173 -18.81 -17.43 25.82
CA ARG A 173 -19.49 -18.08 26.91
C ARG A 173 -19.39 -17.23 28.17
#